data_5a4eda53b74aa78b1a954dfcecd371b8
#
_entry.id   5a4eda53b74aa78b1a954dfcecd371b8
#
_cell.length_a   1.000
_cell.length_b   1.000
_cell.length_c   1.000
_cell.angle_alpha   90.00
_cell.angle_beta   90.00
_cell.angle_gamma   90.00
#
_symmetry.space_group_name_H-M   'P 1'
#
loop_
_entity.id
_entity.type
_entity.pdbx_description
1 polymer ?
#
loop_
_entity_poly.entity_id
_entity_poly.type
_entity_poly.pdbx_seq_one_letter_code
_entity_poly.pdbx_strand_id
1 'polypeptide(L)'
;MAILNIRIIGDPVLRTVADPVTEFGPELAKLVADMTETMEDVDGAGLAAPQVGVSKRVFTYRIDGVEGHIINPVLENSEDYQPDHVEGCLSIPGLGFPVRRFRATRVTGVDMHGNPVSVDGEGMLARCFQHENDHLDGILYTDRLEGEDRKAALRSIRNANYDAVAGRTTAKRAKSVGSSFGGASFGGTSTSGSSFGTAG
;
A
#
# COMPACT_ATOMS: atom_id res chain seq x y z
N MET A 1 -1.01 20.70 -6.89
CA MET A 1 -1.08 19.28 -6.50
C MET A 1 -2.26 18.67 -7.23
N ALA A 2 -2.18 17.43 -7.62
CA ALA A 2 -3.20 16.79 -8.46
C ALA A 2 -3.39 15.34 -8.03
N ILE A 3 -4.65 14.91 -7.92
CA ILE A 3 -4.98 13.50 -7.69
C ILE A 3 -4.69 12.68 -8.94
N LEU A 4 -3.82 11.70 -8.82
CA LEU A 4 -3.37 10.85 -9.91
C LEU A 4 -4.28 9.62 -10.08
N ASN A 5 -4.34 9.10 -11.30
CA ASN A 5 -5.07 7.87 -11.58
C ASN A 5 -4.26 6.64 -11.14
N ILE A 6 -4.84 5.80 -10.28
CA ILE A 6 -4.21 4.55 -9.86
C ILE A 6 -4.33 3.49 -10.95
N ARG A 7 -3.19 2.90 -11.32
CA ARG A 7 -3.07 1.79 -12.26
C ARG A 7 -3.58 0.50 -11.60
N ILE A 8 -4.24 -0.32 -12.39
CA ILE A 8 -4.86 -1.57 -11.93
C ILE A 8 -4.08 -2.75 -12.49
N ILE A 9 -4.12 -3.85 -11.78
CA ILE A 9 -3.54 -5.13 -12.22
C ILE A 9 -3.92 -5.43 -13.67
N GLY A 10 -2.92 -5.77 -14.46
CA GLY A 10 -3.01 -5.87 -15.93
C GLY A 10 -2.24 -4.75 -16.63
N ASP A 11 -2.01 -3.60 -15.98
CA ASP A 11 -1.13 -2.56 -16.53
C ASP A 11 0.34 -3.05 -16.46
N PRO A 12 1.07 -3.04 -17.59
CA PRO A 12 2.47 -3.50 -17.62
C PRO A 12 3.41 -2.77 -16.67
N VAL A 13 3.13 -1.49 -16.35
CA VAL A 13 3.97 -0.70 -15.44
C VAL A 13 4.07 -1.34 -14.05
N LEU A 14 3.02 -2.04 -13.59
CA LEU A 14 2.98 -2.72 -12.30
C LEU A 14 3.82 -4.02 -12.27
N ARG A 15 4.33 -4.44 -13.42
CA ARG A 15 5.16 -5.65 -13.58
C ARG A 15 6.57 -5.33 -14.09
N THR A 16 6.89 -4.04 -14.15
CA THR A 16 8.18 -3.55 -14.62
C THR A 16 9.00 -3.08 -13.43
N VAL A 17 10.26 -3.47 -13.36
CA VAL A 17 11.18 -2.94 -12.35
C VAL A 17 11.36 -1.44 -12.60
N ALA A 18 11.13 -0.64 -11.58
CA ALA A 18 11.19 0.81 -11.68
C ALA A 18 12.65 1.31 -11.76
N ASP A 19 12.88 2.34 -12.57
CA ASP A 19 14.17 2.95 -12.76
C ASP A 19 14.61 3.77 -11.55
N PRO A 20 15.90 3.77 -11.20
CA PRO A 20 16.42 4.69 -10.21
C PRO A 20 16.18 6.16 -10.60
N VAL A 21 15.94 6.99 -9.61
CA VAL A 21 15.91 8.44 -9.78
C VAL A 21 17.35 8.95 -9.77
N THR A 22 17.72 9.67 -10.80
CA THR A 22 19.06 10.27 -10.96
C THR A 22 19.03 11.79 -10.96
N GLU A 23 17.85 12.38 -11.18
CA GLU A 23 17.66 13.82 -11.26
C GLU A 23 16.71 14.29 -10.15
N PHE A 24 17.16 15.26 -9.39
CA PHE A 24 16.42 15.84 -8.26
C PHE A 24 16.07 17.29 -8.62
N GLY A 25 14.78 17.54 -8.81
CA GLY A 25 14.32 18.84 -9.28
C GLY A 25 12.81 19.04 -9.09
N PRO A 26 12.26 20.14 -9.65
CA PRO A 26 10.86 20.50 -9.44
C PRO A 26 9.86 19.42 -9.91
N GLU A 27 10.19 18.67 -10.94
CA GLU A 27 9.31 17.60 -11.44
C GLU A 27 9.21 16.44 -10.45
N LEU A 28 10.33 16.04 -9.84
CA LEU A 28 10.35 15.03 -8.79
C LEU A 28 9.61 15.50 -7.55
N ALA A 29 9.82 16.73 -7.12
CA ALA A 29 9.11 17.31 -5.99
C ALA A 29 7.59 17.38 -6.24
N LYS A 30 7.21 17.74 -7.47
CA LYS A 30 5.81 17.70 -7.88
C LYS A 30 5.23 16.29 -7.85
N LEU A 31 5.95 15.30 -8.37
CA LEU A 31 5.52 13.89 -8.34
C LEU A 31 5.28 13.42 -6.90
N VAL A 32 6.22 13.68 -5.97
CA VAL A 32 6.09 13.32 -4.56
C VAL A 32 4.87 13.98 -3.94
N ALA A 33 4.65 15.28 -4.19
CA ALA A 33 3.50 16.01 -3.68
C ALA A 33 2.17 15.45 -4.22
N ASP A 34 2.08 15.17 -5.53
CA ASP A 34 0.89 14.61 -6.16
C ASP A 34 0.61 13.16 -5.66
N MET A 35 1.67 12.37 -5.42
CA MET A 35 1.55 11.01 -4.84
C MET A 35 1.05 11.07 -3.40
N THR A 36 1.58 11.98 -2.58
CA THR A 36 1.13 12.16 -1.19
C THR A 36 -0.35 12.53 -1.14
N GLU A 37 -0.76 13.54 -1.91
CA GLU A 37 -2.17 13.95 -2.01
C GLU A 37 -3.06 12.81 -2.51
N THR A 38 -2.60 12.05 -3.51
CA THR A 38 -3.32 10.88 -4.02
C THR A 38 -3.49 9.79 -2.96
N MET A 39 -2.43 9.48 -2.22
CA MET A 39 -2.46 8.52 -1.12
C MET A 39 -3.47 8.94 -0.04
N GLU A 40 -3.47 10.22 0.34
CA GLU A 40 -4.40 10.77 1.33
C GLU A 40 -5.85 10.73 0.85
N ASP A 41 -6.11 11.09 -0.41
CA ASP A 41 -7.45 11.08 -1.00
C ASP A 41 -8.11 9.68 -0.97
N VAL A 42 -7.30 8.62 -1.03
CA VAL A 42 -7.78 7.24 -0.97
C VAL A 42 -7.68 6.61 0.42
N ASP A 43 -7.27 7.38 1.44
CA ASP A 43 -6.96 6.87 2.78
C ASP A 43 -5.97 5.70 2.74
N GLY A 44 -4.96 5.83 1.87
CA GLY A 44 -3.91 4.84 1.67
C GLY A 44 -2.82 4.93 2.72
N ALA A 45 -2.24 3.79 3.05
CA ALA A 45 -1.09 3.69 3.95
C ALA A 45 0.25 3.88 3.24
N GLY A 46 0.28 3.56 1.94
CA GLY A 46 1.42 3.73 1.05
C GLY A 46 0.98 3.85 -0.40
N LEU A 47 1.86 4.40 -1.22
CA LEU A 47 1.67 4.52 -2.67
C LEU A 47 3.02 4.58 -3.37
N ALA A 48 3.26 3.66 -4.29
CA ALA A 48 4.46 3.61 -5.11
C ALA A 48 4.25 4.27 -6.48
N ALA A 49 5.29 4.90 -7.03
CA ALA A 49 5.20 5.61 -8.31
C ALA A 49 4.71 4.74 -9.48
N PRO A 50 5.06 3.43 -9.60
CA PRO A 50 4.46 2.57 -10.62
C PRO A 50 2.94 2.49 -10.55
N GLN A 51 2.35 2.59 -9.34
CA GLN A 51 0.90 2.59 -9.18
C GLN A 51 0.20 3.83 -9.76
N VAL A 52 0.92 4.91 -9.97
CA VAL A 52 0.41 6.10 -10.67
C VAL A 52 0.96 6.22 -12.10
N GLY A 53 1.60 5.16 -12.61
CA GLY A 53 2.08 5.06 -13.98
C GLY A 53 3.46 5.66 -14.23
N VAL A 54 4.23 5.93 -13.19
CA VAL A 54 5.58 6.48 -13.27
C VAL A 54 6.60 5.40 -12.87
N SER A 55 7.42 4.94 -13.83
CA SER A 55 8.43 3.90 -13.60
C SER A 55 9.68 4.47 -12.92
N LYS A 56 9.53 4.98 -11.69
CA LYS A 56 10.62 5.51 -10.86
C LYS A 56 10.59 4.89 -9.46
N ARG A 57 11.78 4.69 -8.87
CA ARG A 57 11.92 4.15 -7.50
C ARG A 57 11.58 5.22 -6.47
N VAL A 58 10.29 5.47 -6.29
CA VAL A 58 9.72 6.41 -5.32
C VAL A 58 8.50 5.78 -4.68
N PHE A 59 8.37 5.89 -3.36
CA PHE A 59 7.10 5.64 -2.68
C PHE A 59 6.84 6.68 -1.58
N THR A 60 5.57 6.88 -1.26
CA THR A 60 5.07 7.66 -0.11
C THR A 60 4.42 6.71 0.89
N TYR A 61 4.38 7.09 2.17
CA TYR A 61 3.79 6.28 3.24
C TYR A 61 3.20 7.16 4.34
N ARG A 62 2.17 6.64 5.03
CA ARG A 62 1.56 7.24 6.22
C ARG A 62 0.94 6.16 7.09
N ILE A 63 1.58 5.85 8.22
CA ILE A 63 1.17 4.82 9.19
C ILE A 63 1.32 5.39 10.59
N ASP A 64 0.25 5.36 11.39
CA ASP A 64 0.24 5.71 12.81
C ASP A 64 0.92 7.07 13.12
N GLY A 65 0.72 8.05 12.24
CA GLY A 65 1.30 9.39 12.39
C GLY A 65 2.75 9.51 11.91
N VAL A 66 3.35 8.43 11.42
CA VAL A 66 4.64 8.44 10.73
C VAL A 66 4.39 8.53 9.24
N GLU A 67 4.83 9.62 8.61
CA GLU A 67 4.60 9.87 7.19
C GLU A 67 5.86 10.36 6.49
N GLY A 68 5.94 10.12 5.19
CA GLY A 68 7.06 10.58 4.40
C GLY A 68 7.11 9.96 3.00
N HIS A 69 8.26 10.12 2.39
CA HIS A 69 8.57 9.51 1.10
C HIS A 69 10.02 9.03 1.09
N ILE A 70 10.28 8.01 0.30
CA ILE A 70 11.63 7.47 0.09
C ILE A 70 11.86 7.34 -1.42
N ILE A 71 13.01 7.82 -1.86
CA ILE A 71 13.49 7.72 -3.23
C ILE A 71 14.71 6.80 -3.25
N ASN A 72 14.76 5.91 -4.24
CA ASN A 72 15.77 4.87 -4.36
C ASN A 72 15.92 4.02 -3.07
N PRO A 73 14.83 3.46 -2.55
CA PRO A 73 14.86 2.72 -1.30
C PRO A 73 15.74 1.49 -1.37
N VAL A 74 16.42 1.23 -0.25
CA VAL A 74 17.11 -0.03 0.07
C VAL A 74 16.55 -0.52 1.41
N LEU A 75 16.10 -1.78 1.44
CA LEU A 75 15.51 -2.39 2.62
C LEU A 75 16.47 -3.36 3.29
N GLU A 76 16.59 -3.22 4.62
CA GLU A 76 17.23 -4.18 5.51
C GLU A 76 16.15 -4.76 6.42
N ASN A 77 15.86 -6.05 6.25
CA ASN A 77 14.81 -6.73 7.01
C ASN A 77 15.40 -7.51 8.20
N SER A 78 14.61 -7.64 9.27
CA SER A 78 14.91 -8.58 10.36
C SER A 78 14.90 -10.04 9.87
N GLU A 79 15.45 -10.95 10.67
CA GLU A 79 15.42 -12.39 10.36
C GLU A 79 14.05 -13.02 10.66
N ASP A 80 13.31 -12.46 11.59
CA ASP A 80 12.02 -12.97 12.05
C ASP A 80 10.84 -12.34 11.30
N TYR A 81 9.74 -13.10 11.26
CA TYR A 81 8.49 -12.67 10.64
C TYR A 81 7.50 -12.15 11.69
N GLN A 82 6.67 -11.22 11.29
CA GLN A 82 5.49 -10.84 12.05
C GLN A 82 4.33 -11.80 11.77
N PRO A 83 3.29 -11.84 12.63
CA PRO A 83 2.07 -12.58 12.32
C PRO A 83 1.50 -12.18 10.96
N ASP A 84 0.99 -13.15 10.21
CA ASP A 84 0.37 -12.89 8.92
C ASP A 84 -0.83 -11.95 9.11
N HIS A 85 -0.90 -10.95 8.27
CA HIS A 85 -1.98 -9.96 8.27
C HIS A 85 -2.51 -9.77 6.86
N VAL A 86 -3.80 -9.49 6.75
CA VAL A 86 -4.44 -9.25 5.46
C VAL A 86 -3.86 -7.96 4.84
N GLU A 87 -3.27 -8.12 3.67
CA GLU A 87 -2.90 -7.02 2.79
C GLU A 87 -3.90 -6.91 1.64
N GLY A 88 -4.28 -5.69 1.32
CA GLY A 88 -4.89 -5.35 0.04
C GLY A 88 -3.93 -4.49 -0.76
N CYS A 89 -4.37 -4.01 -1.91
CA CYS A 89 -3.60 -3.11 -2.75
C CYS A 89 -4.54 -2.21 -3.56
N LEU A 90 -4.22 -0.93 -3.64
CA LEU A 90 -4.98 0.03 -4.46
C LEU A 90 -5.00 -0.39 -5.94
N SER A 91 -3.97 -1.11 -6.38
CA SER A 91 -3.88 -1.67 -7.73
C SER A 91 -4.63 -3.00 -7.92
N ILE A 92 -5.13 -3.62 -6.85
CA ILE A 92 -5.96 -4.84 -6.88
C ILE A 92 -7.20 -4.62 -5.99
N PRO A 93 -8.10 -3.74 -6.41
CA PRO A 93 -9.22 -3.31 -5.57
C PRO A 93 -10.17 -4.47 -5.21
N GLY A 94 -10.63 -4.48 -3.95
CA GLY A 94 -11.61 -5.44 -3.44
C GLY A 94 -11.05 -6.81 -3.06
N LEU A 95 -9.75 -7.02 -3.15
CA LEU A 95 -9.10 -8.26 -2.73
C LEU A 95 -8.12 -8.01 -1.58
N GLY A 96 -8.13 -8.93 -0.61
CA GLY A 96 -7.18 -8.95 0.49
C GLY A 96 -6.88 -10.38 0.91
N PHE A 97 -5.60 -10.66 1.19
CA PHE A 97 -5.13 -11.98 1.63
C PHE A 97 -4.05 -11.82 2.69
N PRO A 98 -3.90 -12.80 3.61
CA PRO A 98 -2.82 -12.78 4.57
C PRO A 98 -1.47 -12.94 3.87
N VAL A 99 -0.54 -12.03 4.18
CA VAL A 99 0.80 -12.02 3.56
C VAL A 99 1.86 -12.07 4.65
N ARG A 100 2.82 -12.97 4.49
CA ARG A 100 3.98 -13.07 5.37
C ARG A 100 4.94 -11.91 5.12
N ARG A 101 5.31 -11.18 6.18
CA ARG A 101 6.26 -10.08 6.14
C ARG A 101 7.25 -10.17 7.30
N PHE A 102 8.45 -9.64 7.09
CA PHE A 102 9.41 -9.48 8.17
C PHE A 102 8.87 -8.54 9.25
N ARG A 103 9.24 -8.80 10.51
CA ARG A 103 8.74 -8.04 11.66
C ARG A 103 9.19 -6.59 11.65
N ALA A 104 10.47 -6.37 11.35
CA ALA A 104 11.07 -5.05 11.29
C ALA A 104 11.79 -4.85 9.95
N THR A 105 11.80 -3.62 9.49
CA THR A 105 12.47 -3.22 8.25
C THR A 105 13.06 -1.83 8.45
N ARG A 106 14.37 -1.70 8.27
CA ARG A 106 14.99 -0.40 8.06
C ARG A 106 14.95 -0.10 6.57
N VAL A 107 14.44 1.06 6.22
CA VAL A 107 14.53 1.58 4.86
C VAL A 107 15.49 2.76 4.83
N THR A 108 16.42 2.73 3.89
CA THR A 108 17.32 3.84 3.58
C THR A 108 17.08 4.30 2.15
N GLY A 109 17.41 5.54 1.87
CA GLY A 109 17.26 6.15 0.55
C GLY A 109 17.57 7.64 0.62
N VAL A 110 16.90 8.41 -0.22
CA VAL A 110 17.01 9.88 -0.20
C VAL A 110 15.63 10.52 -0.25
N ASP A 111 15.55 11.79 0.17
CA ASP A 111 14.35 12.61 0.00
C ASP A 111 14.28 13.24 -1.42
N MET A 112 13.26 14.03 -1.69
CA MET A 112 13.08 14.71 -2.98
C MET A 112 14.13 15.80 -3.27
N HIS A 113 14.98 16.12 -2.31
CA HIS A 113 16.10 17.05 -2.45
C HIS A 113 17.46 16.34 -2.56
N GLY A 114 17.45 14.99 -2.50
CA GLY A 114 18.68 14.18 -2.53
C GLY A 114 19.37 14.02 -1.17
N ASN A 115 18.76 14.46 -0.06
CA ASN A 115 19.31 14.27 1.25
C ASN A 115 19.09 12.84 1.75
N PRO A 116 20.08 12.20 2.42
CA PRO A 116 19.92 10.86 2.97
C PRO A 116 18.76 10.77 3.96
N VAL A 117 17.96 9.70 3.85
CA VAL A 117 16.86 9.36 4.75
C VAL A 117 17.05 7.93 5.24
N SER A 118 16.79 7.71 6.53
CA SER A 118 16.74 6.36 7.13
C SER A 118 15.58 6.30 8.10
N VAL A 119 14.72 5.29 7.96
CA VAL A 119 13.55 5.08 8.82
C VAL A 119 13.50 3.63 9.27
N ASP A 120 13.38 3.41 10.57
CA ASP A 120 13.13 2.10 11.15
C ASP A 120 11.62 1.90 11.29
N GLY A 121 11.10 0.81 10.74
CA GLY A 121 9.70 0.41 10.84
C GLY A 121 9.54 -0.94 11.50
N GLU A 122 8.51 -1.08 12.32
CA GLU A 122 8.04 -2.35 12.87
C GLU A 122 6.55 -2.55 12.57
N GLY A 123 6.07 -3.78 12.63
CA GLY A 123 4.66 -4.10 12.44
C GLY A 123 4.10 -3.56 11.11
N MET A 124 3.06 -2.73 11.18
CA MET A 124 2.39 -2.21 9.98
C MET A 124 3.28 -1.29 9.15
N LEU A 125 4.16 -0.50 9.78
CA LEU A 125 5.10 0.36 9.05
C LEU A 125 6.13 -0.48 8.29
N ALA A 126 6.69 -1.53 8.90
CA ALA A 126 7.58 -2.47 8.21
C ALA A 126 6.88 -3.19 7.05
N ARG A 127 5.62 -3.59 7.25
CA ARG A 127 4.77 -4.20 6.21
C ARG A 127 4.58 -3.25 5.03
N CYS A 128 4.25 -1.99 5.30
CA CYS A 128 4.10 -0.95 4.28
C CYS A 128 5.39 -0.79 3.46
N PHE A 129 6.54 -0.63 4.10
CA PHE A 129 7.81 -0.48 3.38
C PHE A 129 8.10 -1.67 2.45
N GLN A 130 7.84 -2.90 2.91
CA GLN A 130 8.03 -4.09 2.10
C GLN A 130 7.03 -4.16 0.94
N HIS A 131 5.77 -3.75 1.17
CA HIS A 131 4.73 -3.71 0.13
C HIS A 131 5.05 -2.68 -0.96
N GLU A 132 5.40 -1.45 -0.55
CA GLU A 132 5.70 -0.39 -1.52
C GLU A 132 6.99 -0.68 -2.30
N ASN A 133 8.00 -1.27 -1.64
CA ASN A 133 9.20 -1.69 -2.34
C ASN A 133 8.94 -2.83 -3.35
N ASP A 134 8.04 -3.77 -3.03
CA ASP A 134 7.62 -4.80 -3.98
C ASP A 134 7.10 -4.16 -5.29
N HIS A 135 6.30 -3.10 -5.20
CA HIS A 135 5.84 -2.39 -6.39
C HIS A 135 6.98 -1.80 -7.23
N LEU A 136 8.05 -1.34 -6.60
CA LEU A 136 9.23 -0.83 -7.32
C LEU A 136 10.01 -1.94 -8.01
N ASP A 137 9.88 -3.17 -7.55
CA ASP A 137 10.49 -4.37 -8.12
C ASP A 137 9.55 -5.12 -9.08
N GLY A 138 8.37 -4.53 -9.41
CA GLY A 138 7.38 -5.13 -10.29
C GLY A 138 6.63 -6.33 -9.69
N ILE A 139 6.64 -6.44 -8.35
CA ILE A 139 6.01 -7.51 -7.57
C ILE A 139 4.71 -6.97 -6.97
N LEU A 140 3.65 -7.78 -7.01
CA LEU A 140 2.40 -7.52 -6.31
C LEU A 140 2.28 -8.45 -5.10
N TYR A 141 1.55 -8.04 -4.06
CA TYR A 141 1.38 -8.87 -2.85
C TYR A 141 0.84 -10.26 -3.17
N THR A 142 0.06 -10.41 -4.24
CA THR A 142 -0.46 -11.70 -4.72
C THR A 142 0.62 -12.68 -5.19
N ASP A 143 1.81 -12.19 -5.51
CA ASP A 143 2.96 -13.03 -5.88
C ASP A 143 3.63 -13.65 -4.65
N ARG A 144 3.41 -13.06 -3.48
CA ARG A 144 3.89 -13.55 -2.18
C ARG A 144 3.00 -14.67 -1.61
N LEU A 145 1.80 -14.85 -2.16
CA LEU A 145 0.86 -15.87 -1.71
C LEU A 145 1.29 -17.26 -2.17
N GLU A 146 0.97 -18.26 -1.35
CA GLU A 146 1.21 -19.66 -1.63
C GLU A 146 -0.09 -20.49 -1.50
N GLY A 147 -0.05 -21.74 -1.91
CA GLY A 147 -1.13 -22.72 -1.69
C GLY A 147 -2.50 -22.27 -2.19
N GLU A 148 -3.52 -22.43 -1.34
CA GLU A 148 -4.91 -22.12 -1.69
C GLU A 148 -5.19 -20.62 -1.80
N ASP A 149 -4.51 -19.78 -1.00
CA ASP A 149 -4.67 -18.34 -1.07
C ASP A 149 -4.22 -17.79 -2.43
N ARG A 150 -3.09 -18.28 -2.94
CA ARG A 150 -2.65 -17.93 -4.30
C ARG A 150 -3.66 -18.34 -5.36
N LYS A 151 -4.19 -19.55 -5.27
CA LYS A 151 -5.21 -20.03 -6.22
C LYS A 151 -6.49 -19.21 -6.14
N ALA A 152 -6.92 -18.85 -4.92
CA ALA A 152 -8.10 -18.03 -4.69
C ALA A 152 -7.90 -16.61 -5.24
N ALA A 153 -6.75 -15.99 -4.97
CA ALA A 153 -6.42 -14.68 -5.51
C ALA A 153 -6.45 -14.67 -7.05
N LEU A 154 -5.78 -15.62 -7.68
CA LEU A 154 -5.74 -15.71 -9.15
C LEU A 154 -7.12 -15.99 -9.77
N ARG A 155 -7.99 -16.79 -9.11
CA ARG A 155 -9.38 -16.97 -9.55
C ARG A 155 -10.16 -15.66 -9.44
N SER A 156 -10.03 -14.95 -8.32
CA SER A 156 -10.74 -13.69 -8.08
C SER A 156 -10.29 -12.61 -9.07
N ILE A 157 -8.98 -12.51 -9.34
CA ILE A 157 -8.45 -11.58 -10.34
C ILE A 157 -9.01 -11.85 -11.74
N ARG A 158 -9.08 -13.12 -12.15
CA ARG A 158 -9.65 -13.48 -13.46
C ARG A 158 -11.16 -13.22 -13.55
N ASN A 159 -11.87 -13.37 -12.45
CA ASN A 159 -13.33 -13.17 -12.41
C ASN A 159 -13.70 -11.69 -12.22
N ALA A 160 -12.79 -10.88 -11.69
CA ALA A 160 -13.00 -9.45 -11.53
C ALA A 160 -12.86 -8.75 -12.90
N ASN A 161 -13.88 -8.01 -13.28
CA ASN A 161 -13.82 -7.19 -14.49
C ASN A 161 -13.10 -5.87 -14.16
N TYR A 162 -11.76 -5.93 -14.03
CA TYR A 162 -10.96 -4.76 -13.73
C TYR A 162 -10.96 -3.71 -14.83
N ASP A 163 -11.24 -4.07 -16.08
CA ASP A 163 -11.35 -3.12 -17.19
C ASP A 163 -12.47 -2.10 -16.94
N ALA A 164 -13.58 -2.54 -16.35
CA ALA A 164 -14.67 -1.63 -15.95
C ALA A 164 -14.30 -0.68 -14.80
N VAL A 165 -13.22 -0.96 -14.08
CA VAL A 165 -12.73 -0.17 -12.94
C VAL A 165 -11.60 0.77 -13.35
N ALA A 166 -10.85 0.43 -14.41
CA ALA A 166 -9.65 1.15 -14.85
C ALA A 166 -9.88 2.64 -15.16
N GLY A 167 -11.06 3.03 -15.59
CA GLY A 167 -11.41 4.42 -15.88
C GLY A 167 -11.94 5.25 -14.69
N ARG A 168 -12.01 4.69 -13.50
CA ARG A 168 -12.55 5.40 -12.32
C ARG A 168 -11.47 6.22 -11.64
N THR A 169 -11.86 7.39 -11.13
CA THR A 169 -10.97 8.23 -10.33
C THR A 169 -10.61 7.55 -9.00
N THR A 170 -9.47 7.87 -8.47
CA THR A 170 -8.90 7.36 -7.22
C THR A 170 -9.89 7.47 -6.05
N ALA A 171 -10.48 8.65 -5.85
CA ALA A 171 -11.42 8.93 -4.77
C ALA A 171 -12.65 7.99 -4.71
N LYS A 172 -13.15 7.55 -5.86
CA LYS A 172 -14.27 6.61 -5.90
C LYS A 172 -13.85 5.19 -5.50
N ARG A 173 -12.60 4.81 -5.75
CA ARG A 173 -12.06 3.49 -5.41
C ARG A 173 -11.82 3.33 -3.91
N ALA A 174 -11.29 4.35 -3.25
CA ALA A 174 -11.05 4.34 -1.81
C ALA A 174 -12.29 3.96 -1.00
N LYS A 175 -13.44 4.46 -1.41
CA LYS A 175 -14.73 4.17 -0.74
C LYS A 175 -15.22 2.74 -0.94
N SER A 176 -14.74 2.04 -1.99
CA SER A 176 -15.21 0.68 -2.34
C SER A 176 -14.26 -0.43 -1.95
N VAL A 177 -13.00 -0.11 -1.64
CA VAL A 177 -11.92 -1.11 -1.54
C VAL A 177 -11.31 -1.20 -0.15
N GLY A 178 -11.47 -0.18 0.68
CA GLY A 178 -10.71 -0.05 1.91
C GLY A 178 -9.20 0.00 1.65
N SER A 179 -8.49 0.77 2.40
CA SER A 179 -7.04 0.85 2.34
C SER A 179 -6.41 -0.50 2.71
N SER A 180 -5.35 -0.86 2.05
CA SER A 180 -4.57 -2.08 2.34
C SER A 180 -4.08 -2.16 3.78
N PHE A 181 -3.97 -1.02 4.43
CA PHE A 181 -3.43 -0.86 5.76
C PHE A 181 -4.31 0.04 6.64
N GLY A 182 -5.35 0.65 6.07
CA GLY A 182 -6.25 1.57 6.78
C GLY A 182 -7.37 0.85 7.51
N GLY A 183 -7.35 0.97 8.81
CA GLY A 183 -8.50 0.97 9.68
C GLY A 183 -9.50 -0.18 9.58
N ALA A 184 -9.15 -1.35 10.09
CA ALA A 184 -10.16 -2.16 10.74
C ALA A 184 -10.59 -1.41 12.00
N SER A 185 -11.61 -0.55 11.86
CA SER A 185 -12.34 -0.01 13.00
C SER A 185 -12.92 -1.21 13.73
N PHE A 186 -12.31 -1.64 14.81
CA PHE A 186 -12.92 -2.58 15.74
C PHE A 186 -14.13 -1.88 16.33
N GLY A 187 -15.29 -2.11 15.73
CA GLY A 187 -16.56 -1.79 16.33
C GLY A 187 -16.69 -2.56 17.64
N GLY A 188 -16.40 -1.90 18.74
CA GLY A 188 -16.72 -2.41 20.05
C GLY A 188 -18.24 -2.61 20.09
N THR A 189 -18.68 -3.87 20.13
CA THR A 189 -20.03 -4.22 20.47
C THR A 189 -20.25 -3.85 21.93
N SER A 190 -20.85 -2.67 22.16
CA SER A 190 -21.45 -2.34 23.46
C SER A 190 -22.60 -3.32 23.68
N THR A 191 -22.36 -4.32 24.52
CA THR A 191 -23.43 -5.14 25.08
C THR A 191 -24.27 -4.25 25.98
N SER A 192 -25.45 -3.86 25.50
CA SER A 192 -26.49 -3.27 26.31
C SER A 192 -27.00 -4.32 27.30
N GLY A 193 -26.65 -4.17 28.56
CA GLY A 193 -27.19 -4.97 29.65
C GLY A 193 -28.68 -4.69 29.79
N SER A 194 -29.52 -5.69 29.50
CA SER A 194 -30.93 -5.67 29.85
C SER A 194 -31.06 -5.88 31.36
N SER A 195 -31.57 -4.87 32.03
CA SER A 195 -32.01 -4.93 33.41
C SER A 195 -33.25 -5.82 33.53
N PHE A 196 -33.12 -6.95 34.23
CA PHE A 196 -34.28 -7.69 34.73
C PHE A 196 -34.92 -6.91 35.89
N GLY A 197 -36.14 -6.43 35.69
CA GLY A 197 -36.99 -5.97 36.75
C GLY A 197 -37.60 -7.15 37.49
N THR A 198 -37.38 -7.22 38.79
CA THR A 198 -38.10 -8.11 39.72
C THR A 198 -39.39 -7.41 40.15
N ALA A 199 -40.53 -7.97 39.80
CA ALA A 199 -41.80 -7.70 40.46
C ALA A 199 -41.97 -8.72 41.59
N GLY A 200 -42.32 -8.24 42.76
CA GLY A 200 -42.80 -8.99 43.89
C GLY A 200 -43.77 -8.17 44.67
#